data_1e9bf7973c6bc8f7aa8c1114f85cd39b
#
_entry.id   1e9bf7973c6bc8f7aa8c1114f85cd39b
#
_cell.length_a   1.000
_cell.length_b   1.000
_cell.length_c   1.000
_cell.angle_alpha   90.00
_cell.angle_beta   90.00
_cell.angle_gamma   90.00
#
_symmetry.space_group_name_H-M   'P 1'
#
loop_
_entity.id
_entity.type
_entity.pdbx_description
1 polymer ?
#
loop_
_entity_poly.entity_id
_entity_poly.type
_entity_poly.pdbx_seq_one_letter_code
_entity_poly.pdbx_strand_id
1 'polypeptide(L)'
;MGLRIGVLTAGGDCPGLNAVIRGVVRTANSCYDATVVGFQDGWTGLVNNLRIQLYDNESIDKILDQGGTILGTGRMNPHELESRIDDIKATLADNEIDAVIPIGGDGTLRGGRWLMENGINVVGVPKTIDNDVANTDYTFGFDTAVSIATDAIDRLHTTAESHQRVMLVEVMGRNAGWIALQAGMAGGAHTVSYTHLTLPTIYSV
;
A
#
# COMPACT_ATOMS: atom_id res chain seq x y z
N MET A 1 -1.86 -24.61 -20.86
CA MET A 1 -1.03 -24.05 -19.79
C MET A 1 -1.96 -23.36 -18.82
N GLY A 2 -1.77 -23.48 -17.52
CA GLY A 2 -2.55 -22.73 -16.52
C GLY A 2 -2.18 -21.26 -16.54
N LEU A 3 -3.07 -20.38 -16.04
CA LEU A 3 -2.87 -18.94 -15.92
C LEU A 3 -1.64 -18.62 -15.05
N ARG A 4 -0.81 -17.67 -15.46
CA ARG A 4 0.38 -17.25 -14.72
C ARG A 4 0.34 -15.77 -14.39
N ILE A 5 0.37 -15.44 -13.11
CA ILE A 5 0.14 -14.09 -12.59
C ILE A 5 1.43 -13.53 -11.99
N GLY A 6 1.82 -12.34 -12.42
CA GLY A 6 2.87 -11.56 -11.80
C GLY A 6 2.31 -10.69 -10.66
N VAL A 7 2.95 -10.65 -9.52
CA VAL A 7 2.60 -9.75 -8.41
C VAL A 7 3.80 -8.92 -7.99
N LEU A 8 3.59 -7.66 -7.67
CA LEU A 8 4.61 -6.77 -7.12
C LEU A 8 4.03 -5.82 -6.08
N THR A 9 4.88 -5.38 -5.17
CA THR A 9 4.56 -4.35 -4.18
C THR A 9 5.41 -3.12 -4.45
N ALA A 10 4.79 -1.94 -4.61
CA ALA A 10 5.52 -0.72 -4.92
C ALA A 10 5.03 0.48 -4.09
N GLY A 11 5.92 1.46 -3.92
CA GLY A 11 5.67 2.64 -3.10
C GLY A 11 6.15 2.48 -1.66
N GLY A 12 5.51 3.15 -0.71
CA GLY A 12 5.84 3.05 0.72
C GLY A 12 5.37 1.74 1.35
N ASP A 13 6.05 1.33 2.41
CA ASP A 13 5.60 0.25 3.27
C ASP A 13 4.25 0.57 3.93
N CYS A 14 3.46 -0.45 4.18
CA CYS A 14 2.10 -0.28 4.68
C CYS A 14 1.58 -1.60 5.28
N PRO A 15 0.77 -1.56 6.34
CA PRO A 15 0.12 -2.75 6.83
C PRO A 15 -0.74 -3.45 5.78
N GLY A 16 -0.72 -4.78 5.76
CA GLY A 16 -1.57 -5.59 4.88
C GLY A 16 -0.93 -6.03 3.56
N LEU A 17 0.28 -5.58 3.19
CA LEU A 17 0.94 -6.00 1.95
C LEU A 17 1.10 -7.52 1.85
N ASN A 18 1.63 -8.16 2.87
CA ASN A 18 1.80 -9.60 2.90
C ASN A 18 0.46 -10.35 2.91
N ALA A 19 -0.56 -9.82 3.58
CA ALA A 19 -1.91 -10.40 3.56
C ALA A 19 -2.51 -10.38 2.14
N VAL A 20 -2.29 -9.31 1.38
CA VAL A 20 -2.71 -9.23 -0.02
C VAL A 20 -1.95 -10.24 -0.89
N ILE A 21 -0.61 -10.32 -0.77
CA ILE A 21 0.21 -11.31 -1.49
C ILE A 21 -0.32 -12.72 -1.20
N ARG A 22 -0.53 -13.04 0.08
CA ARG A 22 -1.10 -14.35 0.47
C ARG A 22 -2.46 -14.59 -0.16
N GLY A 23 -3.36 -13.60 -0.12
CA GLY A 23 -4.68 -13.68 -0.74
C GLY A 23 -4.61 -13.98 -2.23
N VAL A 24 -3.73 -13.28 -2.95
CA VAL A 24 -3.50 -13.51 -4.39
C VAL A 24 -3.00 -14.93 -4.65
N VAL A 25 -1.95 -15.37 -3.94
CA VAL A 25 -1.35 -16.70 -4.15
C VAL A 25 -2.36 -17.82 -3.89
N ARG A 26 -3.06 -17.75 -2.75
CA ARG A 26 -4.03 -18.78 -2.39
C ARG A 26 -5.22 -18.84 -3.34
N THR A 27 -5.79 -17.70 -3.68
CA THR A 27 -6.93 -17.65 -4.61
C THR A 27 -6.54 -18.10 -6.00
N ALA A 28 -5.39 -17.64 -6.50
CA ALA A 28 -4.89 -18.05 -7.80
C ALA A 28 -4.71 -19.57 -7.90
N ASN A 29 -4.08 -20.16 -6.90
CA ASN A 29 -3.84 -21.62 -6.89
C ASN A 29 -5.14 -22.40 -6.63
N SER A 30 -5.88 -22.09 -5.56
CA SER A 30 -7.03 -22.91 -5.13
C SER A 30 -8.26 -22.80 -6.03
N CYS A 31 -8.47 -21.64 -6.67
CA CYS A 31 -9.68 -21.40 -7.45
C CYS A 31 -9.48 -21.49 -8.96
N TYR A 32 -8.25 -21.25 -9.44
CA TYR A 32 -7.98 -21.08 -10.86
C TYR A 32 -6.86 -21.98 -11.39
N ASP A 33 -6.25 -22.82 -10.58
CA ASP A 33 -5.05 -23.62 -10.93
C ASP A 33 -3.95 -22.76 -11.57
N ALA A 34 -3.84 -21.52 -11.07
CA ALA A 34 -2.91 -20.51 -11.57
C ALA A 34 -1.63 -20.48 -10.73
N THR A 35 -0.52 -20.15 -11.37
CA THR A 35 0.76 -19.96 -10.68
C THR A 35 1.05 -18.47 -10.48
N VAL A 36 1.78 -18.14 -9.40
CA VAL A 36 2.10 -16.75 -9.07
C VAL A 36 3.60 -16.54 -8.98
N VAL A 37 4.07 -15.49 -9.67
CA VAL A 37 5.46 -15.03 -9.66
C VAL A 37 5.50 -13.67 -8.95
N GLY A 38 6.30 -13.56 -7.90
CA GLY A 38 6.55 -12.29 -7.21
C GLY A 38 7.74 -11.56 -7.81
N PHE A 39 7.56 -10.31 -8.25
CA PHE A 39 8.65 -9.44 -8.65
C PHE A 39 9.17 -8.65 -7.45
N GLN A 40 10.46 -8.71 -7.19
CA GLN A 40 11.10 -8.10 -6.03
C GLN A 40 11.32 -6.59 -6.25
N ASP A 41 11.31 -5.83 -5.17
CA ASP A 41 11.58 -4.38 -5.19
C ASP A 41 10.68 -3.56 -6.15
N GLY A 42 9.43 -4.01 -6.30
CA GLY A 42 8.42 -3.32 -7.08
C GLY A 42 8.69 -3.30 -8.59
N TRP A 43 8.60 -2.12 -9.19
CA TRP A 43 8.83 -1.94 -10.63
C TRP A 43 10.24 -2.31 -11.07
N THR A 44 11.22 -2.14 -10.20
CA THR A 44 12.62 -2.52 -10.48
C THR A 44 12.75 -4.02 -10.77
N GLY A 45 12.06 -4.84 -10.01
CA GLY A 45 12.04 -6.29 -10.25
C GLY A 45 11.38 -6.68 -11.55
N LEU A 46 10.27 -6.01 -11.90
CA LEU A 46 9.58 -6.26 -13.16
C LEU A 46 10.46 -5.86 -14.37
N VAL A 47 11.12 -4.72 -14.30
CA VAL A 47 12.02 -4.21 -15.36
C VAL A 47 13.27 -5.08 -15.52
N ASN A 48 13.86 -5.54 -14.42
CA ASN A 48 15.15 -6.24 -14.42
C ASN A 48 15.00 -7.77 -14.26
N ASN A 49 13.78 -8.31 -14.37
CA ASN A 49 13.48 -9.73 -14.22
C ASN A 49 13.96 -10.33 -12.88
N LEU A 50 13.89 -9.54 -11.78
CA LEU A 50 14.19 -10.01 -10.43
C LEU A 50 12.92 -10.60 -9.82
N ARG A 51 12.87 -11.91 -9.73
CA ARG A 51 11.63 -12.60 -9.37
C ARG A 51 11.87 -13.81 -8.47
N ILE A 52 10.80 -14.18 -7.75
CA ILE A 52 10.70 -15.43 -7.00
C ILE A 52 9.41 -16.13 -7.36
N GLN A 53 9.41 -17.45 -7.34
CA GLN A 53 8.18 -18.23 -7.48
C GLN A 53 7.46 -18.26 -6.13
N LEU A 54 6.18 -17.92 -6.13
CA LEU A 54 5.32 -18.00 -4.95
C LEU A 54 4.47 -19.26 -5.00
N TYR A 55 4.59 -20.09 -3.97
CA TYR A 55 3.85 -21.34 -3.86
C TYR A 55 2.82 -21.24 -2.74
N ASP A 56 1.63 -21.80 -2.94
CA ASP A 56 0.64 -21.96 -1.88
C ASP A 56 1.10 -23.05 -0.90
N ASN A 57 1.84 -22.63 0.11
CA ASN A 57 2.45 -23.48 1.11
C ASN A 57 2.51 -22.79 2.48
N GLU A 58 3.05 -23.50 3.46
CA GLU A 58 3.20 -23.00 4.84
C GLU A 58 3.98 -21.67 4.94
N SER A 59 4.90 -21.39 4.03
CA SER A 59 5.64 -20.11 4.02
C SER A 59 4.74 -18.94 3.67
N ILE A 60 3.82 -19.11 2.74
CA ILE A 60 2.81 -18.11 2.39
C ILE A 60 1.76 -17.97 3.51
N ASP A 61 1.43 -19.03 4.21
CA ASP A 61 0.48 -18.94 5.34
C ASP A 61 1.02 -18.08 6.48
N LYS A 62 2.31 -18.18 6.75
CA LYS A 62 2.98 -17.47 7.84
C LYS A 62 3.15 -15.97 7.65
N ILE A 63 2.90 -15.44 6.45
CA ILE A 63 3.07 -14.00 6.20
C ILE A 63 1.82 -13.16 6.50
N LEU A 64 0.70 -13.77 6.87
CA LEU A 64 -0.59 -13.07 7.04
C LEU A 64 -0.51 -11.91 8.02
N ASP A 65 0.14 -12.13 9.13
CA ASP A 65 0.28 -11.20 10.27
C ASP A 65 1.66 -10.51 10.32
N GLN A 66 2.50 -10.76 9.31
CA GLN A 66 3.80 -10.11 9.21
C GLN A 66 3.69 -8.74 8.54
N GLY A 67 4.22 -7.71 9.20
CA GLY A 67 4.38 -6.39 8.60
C GLY A 67 5.41 -6.39 7.46
N GLY A 68 5.42 -5.30 6.70
CA GLY A 68 6.30 -5.19 5.54
C GLY A 68 5.81 -5.99 4.34
N THR A 69 6.73 -6.36 3.46
CA THR A 69 6.46 -7.17 2.27
C THR A 69 7.59 -8.14 1.99
N ILE A 70 7.25 -9.41 1.77
CA ILE A 70 8.24 -10.45 1.39
C ILE A 70 8.86 -10.22 0.00
N LEU A 71 8.25 -9.37 -0.81
CA LEU A 71 8.75 -9.02 -2.15
C LEU A 71 9.69 -7.81 -2.13
N GLY A 72 9.83 -7.13 -0.99
CA GLY A 72 10.44 -5.81 -0.98
C GLY A 72 9.57 -4.77 -1.67
N THR A 73 9.93 -3.51 -1.55
CA THR A 73 9.20 -2.41 -2.18
C THR A 73 10.19 -1.33 -2.62
N GLY A 74 9.89 -0.67 -3.71
CA GLY A 74 10.71 0.41 -4.25
C GLY A 74 9.87 1.46 -4.94
N ARG A 75 10.49 2.60 -5.21
CA ARG A 75 9.91 3.68 -6.01
C ARG A 75 10.72 3.81 -7.29
N MET A 76 10.05 3.82 -8.41
CA MET A 76 10.62 4.13 -9.71
C MET A 76 9.96 5.41 -10.24
N ASN A 77 10.75 6.25 -10.87
CA ASN A 77 10.23 7.45 -11.50
C ASN A 77 9.31 7.04 -12.67
N PRO A 78 8.13 7.66 -12.85
CA PRO A 78 7.23 7.35 -13.96
C PRO A 78 7.91 7.40 -15.35
N HIS A 79 8.73 8.41 -15.62
CA HIS A 79 9.46 8.52 -16.89
C HIS A 79 10.48 7.40 -17.08
N GLU A 80 11.11 6.93 -16.00
CA GLU A 80 12.01 5.78 -16.06
C GLU A 80 11.23 4.51 -16.39
N LEU A 81 10.10 4.28 -15.73
CA LEU A 81 9.21 3.14 -16.01
C LEU A 81 8.75 3.16 -17.47
N GLU A 82 8.31 4.31 -17.97
CA GLU A 82 7.83 4.50 -19.34
C GLU A 82 8.92 4.22 -20.38
N SER A 83 10.16 4.57 -20.10
CA SER A 83 11.30 4.32 -21.01
C SER A 83 11.70 2.84 -21.10
N ARG A 84 11.20 1.98 -20.20
CA ARG A 84 11.58 0.57 -20.05
C ARG A 84 10.46 -0.41 -20.45
N ILE A 85 9.51 0.02 -21.28
CA ILE A 85 8.36 -0.84 -21.69
C ILE A 85 8.78 -2.12 -22.40
N ASP A 86 9.82 -2.05 -23.24
CA ASP A 86 10.30 -3.22 -23.97
C ASP A 86 10.94 -4.24 -23.04
N ASP A 87 11.67 -3.80 -22.00
CA ASP A 87 12.23 -4.68 -20.98
C ASP A 87 11.12 -5.35 -20.18
N ILE A 88 10.07 -4.59 -19.82
CA ILE A 88 8.89 -5.14 -19.12
C ILE A 88 8.22 -6.20 -19.98
N LYS A 89 7.97 -5.92 -21.25
CA LYS A 89 7.35 -6.89 -22.18
C LYS A 89 8.21 -8.14 -22.35
N ALA A 90 9.52 -7.98 -22.45
CA ALA A 90 10.45 -9.10 -22.51
C ALA A 90 10.38 -9.94 -21.23
N THR A 91 10.43 -9.30 -20.06
CA THR A 91 10.29 -9.99 -18.75
C THR A 91 8.98 -10.78 -18.65
N LEU A 92 7.86 -10.17 -19.08
CA LEU A 92 6.56 -10.84 -19.04
C LEU A 92 6.51 -12.05 -20.00
N ALA A 93 7.05 -11.90 -21.20
CA ALA A 93 7.13 -12.98 -22.20
C ALA A 93 8.05 -14.12 -21.74
N ASP A 94 9.26 -13.80 -21.24
CA ASP A 94 10.23 -14.79 -20.76
C ASP A 94 9.70 -15.62 -19.58
N ASN A 95 8.79 -15.04 -18.82
CA ASN A 95 8.18 -15.69 -17.68
C ASN A 95 6.74 -16.19 -17.94
N GLU A 96 6.26 -16.07 -19.17
CA GLU A 96 4.90 -16.48 -19.56
C GLU A 96 3.82 -15.87 -18.67
N ILE A 97 3.96 -14.58 -18.33
CA ILE A 97 3.02 -13.88 -17.43
C ILE A 97 1.81 -13.36 -18.24
N ASP A 98 0.63 -13.80 -17.88
CA ASP A 98 -0.64 -13.44 -18.53
C ASP A 98 -1.22 -12.12 -17.99
N ALA A 99 -0.97 -11.81 -16.72
CA ALA A 99 -1.46 -10.61 -16.06
C ALA A 99 -0.55 -10.19 -14.90
N VAL A 100 -0.55 -8.89 -14.56
CA VAL A 100 0.22 -8.33 -13.45
C VAL A 100 -0.70 -7.72 -12.41
N ILE A 101 -0.43 -7.99 -11.13
CA ILE A 101 -1.13 -7.40 -9.98
C ILE A 101 -0.16 -6.47 -9.22
N PRO A 102 -0.12 -5.17 -9.56
CA PRO A 102 0.63 -4.19 -8.79
C PRO A 102 -0.15 -3.80 -7.53
N ILE A 103 0.50 -3.94 -6.37
CA ILE A 103 -0.04 -3.57 -5.06
C ILE A 103 0.65 -2.27 -4.63
N GLY A 104 -0.11 -1.18 -4.51
CA GLY A 104 0.49 0.10 -4.13
C GLY A 104 -0.49 1.27 -4.10
N GLY A 105 0.05 2.46 -3.85
CA GLY A 105 -0.71 3.70 -3.82
C GLY A 105 -0.94 4.30 -5.21
N ASP A 106 -1.40 5.56 -5.25
CA ASP A 106 -1.75 6.29 -6.46
C ASP A 106 -0.67 6.22 -7.56
N GLY A 107 0.60 6.45 -7.22
CA GLY A 107 1.69 6.36 -8.21
C GLY A 107 1.86 4.96 -8.80
N THR A 108 1.69 3.91 -7.99
CA THR A 108 1.75 2.52 -8.48
C THR A 108 0.57 2.19 -9.39
N LEU A 109 -0.62 2.64 -9.02
CA LEU A 109 -1.82 2.40 -9.82
C LEU A 109 -1.79 3.17 -11.15
N ARG A 110 -1.20 4.36 -11.18
CA ARG A 110 -0.93 5.08 -12.45
C ARG A 110 0.04 4.30 -13.35
N GLY A 111 1.11 3.74 -12.77
CA GLY A 111 2.00 2.85 -13.52
C GLY A 111 1.28 1.62 -14.07
N GLY A 112 0.41 1.00 -13.26
CA GLY A 112 -0.45 -0.10 -13.69
C GLY A 112 -1.39 0.29 -14.83
N ARG A 113 -2.03 1.46 -14.75
CA ARG A 113 -2.86 1.99 -15.83
C ARG A 113 -2.06 2.19 -17.12
N TRP A 114 -0.88 2.76 -17.02
CA TRP A 114 0.00 2.95 -18.18
C TRP A 114 0.39 1.60 -18.81
N LEU A 115 0.65 0.55 -18.02
CA LEU A 115 0.86 -0.79 -18.56
C LEU A 115 -0.35 -1.32 -19.33
N MET A 116 -1.58 -1.07 -18.82
CA MET A 116 -2.82 -1.44 -19.54
C MET A 116 -2.94 -0.73 -20.88
N GLU A 117 -2.61 0.55 -20.93
CA GLU A 117 -2.59 1.35 -22.17
C GLU A 117 -1.55 0.82 -23.19
N ASN A 118 -0.54 0.08 -22.72
CA ASN A 118 0.47 -0.61 -23.54
C ASN A 118 0.16 -2.09 -23.83
N GLY A 119 -1.08 -2.52 -23.56
CA GLY A 119 -1.59 -3.86 -23.92
C GLY A 119 -1.25 -4.97 -22.93
N ILE A 120 -0.85 -4.64 -21.69
CA ILE A 120 -0.59 -5.61 -20.61
C ILE A 120 -1.84 -5.71 -19.73
N ASN A 121 -2.26 -6.93 -19.39
CA ASN A 121 -3.36 -7.14 -18.47
C ASN A 121 -2.93 -6.78 -17.03
N VAL A 122 -3.67 -5.89 -16.39
CA VAL A 122 -3.33 -5.42 -15.03
C VAL A 122 -4.57 -5.36 -14.15
N VAL A 123 -4.42 -5.80 -12.92
CA VAL A 123 -5.41 -5.60 -11.85
C VAL A 123 -4.71 -4.90 -10.68
N GLY A 124 -4.97 -3.60 -10.50
CA GLY A 124 -4.38 -2.81 -9.43
C GLY A 124 -5.02 -3.09 -8.07
N VAL A 125 -4.20 -3.20 -7.02
CA VAL A 125 -4.67 -3.32 -5.63
C VAL A 125 -4.32 -2.05 -4.86
N PRO A 126 -5.33 -1.27 -4.38
CA PRO A 126 -5.11 0.00 -3.72
C PRO A 126 -4.57 -0.20 -2.30
N LYS A 127 -3.33 0.13 -2.09
CA LYS A 127 -2.59 0.05 -0.83
C LYS A 127 -1.98 1.41 -0.50
N THR A 128 -2.48 2.04 0.55
CA THR A 128 -1.90 3.25 1.18
C THR A 128 -2.56 3.47 2.53
N ILE A 129 -1.85 4.06 3.48
CA ILE A 129 -2.46 4.47 4.75
C ILE A 129 -3.27 5.77 4.61
N ASP A 130 -3.08 6.52 3.53
CA ASP A 130 -3.66 7.87 3.36
C ASP A 130 -5.13 7.85 2.92
N ASN A 131 -5.63 6.71 2.42
CA ASN A 131 -6.97 6.53 1.83
C ASN A 131 -7.31 7.60 0.76
N ASP A 132 -6.32 7.91 -0.10
CA ASP A 132 -6.35 8.98 -1.09
C ASP A 132 -6.45 8.49 -2.55
N VAL A 133 -6.82 7.22 -2.76
CA VAL A 133 -7.00 6.64 -4.09
C VAL A 133 -8.43 6.90 -4.59
N ALA A 134 -8.54 7.56 -5.72
CA ALA A 134 -9.83 7.88 -6.33
C ALA A 134 -10.65 6.62 -6.65
N ASN A 135 -11.97 6.70 -6.48
CA ASN A 135 -12.92 5.61 -6.70
C ASN A 135 -12.66 4.35 -5.84
N THR A 136 -12.05 4.54 -4.68
CA THR A 136 -11.79 3.49 -3.68
C THR A 136 -12.36 3.93 -2.35
N ASP A 137 -13.20 3.12 -1.72
CA ASP A 137 -13.80 3.44 -0.42
C ASP A 137 -12.76 3.33 0.69
N TYR A 138 -12.03 2.20 0.71
CA TYR A 138 -10.97 1.91 1.67
C TYR A 138 -9.74 1.32 0.98
N THR A 139 -8.58 1.85 1.34
CA THR A 139 -7.29 1.30 0.92
C THR A 139 -6.70 0.36 1.98
N PHE A 140 -6.01 -0.68 1.54
CA PHE A 140 -5.30 -1.57 2.47
C PHE A 140 -4.28 -0.80 3.29
N GLY A 141 -4.33 -0.97 4.62
CA GLY A 141 -3.46 -0.31 5.58
C GLY A 141 -4.06 0.92 6.26
N PHE A 142 -5.11 1.53 5.72
CA PHE A 142 -5.75 2.71 6.29
C PHE A 142 -6.36 2.44 7.67
N ASP A 143 -7.20 1.42 7.81
CA ASP A 143 -7.84 1.08 9.09
C ASP A 143 -6.82 0.77 10.19
N THR A 144 -5.75 0.07 9.87
CA THR A 144 -4.66 -0.21 10.81
C THR A 144 -3.99 1.09 11.26
N ALA A 145 -3.74 2.01 10.35
CA ALA A 145 -3.15 3.31 10.68
C ALA A 145 -4.08 4.15 11.58
N VAL A 146 -5.38 4.15 11.29
CA VAL A 146 -6.39 4.82 12.13
C VAL A 146 -6.43 4.20 13.53
N SER A 147 -6.45 2.87 13.64
CA SER A 147 -6.47 2.16 14.91
C SER A 147 -5.24 2.50 15.77
N ILE A 148 -4.04 2.46 15.19
CA ILE A 148 -2.79 2.81 15.89
C ILE A 148 -2.80 4.26 16.36
N ALA A 149 -3.26 5.18 15.53
CA ALA A 149 -3.35 6.60 15.89
C ALA A 149 -4.39 6.84 16.99
N THR A 150 -5.53 6.14 16.94
CA THR A 150 -6.57 6.18 17.98
C THR A 150 -6.02 5.71 19.32
N ASP A 151 -5.33 4.57 19.36
CA ASP A 151 -4.69 4.05 20.56
C ASP A 151 -3.65 5.01 21.15
N ALA A 152 -2.90 5.70 20.28
CA ALA A 152 -1.93 6.71 20.71
C ALA A 152 -2.61 7.93 21.35
N ILE A 153 -3.72 8.39 20.79
CA ILE A 153 -4.52 9.52 21.33
C ILE A 153 -5.11 9.13 22.69
N ASP A 154 -5.73 7.95 22.78
CA ASP A 154 -6.38 7.48 24.01
C ASP A 154 -5.42 7.45 25.20
N ARG A 155 -4.18 7.03 25.00
CA ARG A 155 -3.14 6.97 26.06
C ARG A 155 -2.73 8.34 26.59
N LEU A 156 -3.05 9.44 25.91
CA LEU A 156 -2.63 10.79 26.30
C LEU A 156 -3.64 11.50 27.22
N HIS A 157 -4.90 11.11 27.24
CA HIS A 157 -5.96 11.80 27.96
C HIS A 157 -5.66 11.95 29.45
N THR A 158 -5.36 10.88 30.15
CA THR A 158 -5.10 10.90 31.59
C THR A 158 -3.89 11.77 31.96
N THR A 159 -2.86 11.76 31.12
CA THR A 159 -1.68 12.63 31.33
C THR A 159 -2.00 14.09 31.05
N ALA A 160 -2.77 14.37 29.99
CA ALA A 160 -3.21 15.73 29.68
C ALA A 160 -4.02 16.35 30.84
N GLU A 161 -4.99 15.59 31.37
CA GLU A 161 -5.80 16.01 32.50
C GLU A 161 -4.96 16.22 33.77
N SER A 162 -4.13 15.22 34.13
CA SER A 162 -3.34 15.27 35.37
C SER A 162 -2.36 16.43 35.42
N HIS A 163 -1.81 16.81 34.28
CA HIS A 163 -0.83 17.87 34.15
C HIS A 163 -1.40 19.19 33.62
N GLN A 164 -2.70 19.25 33.32
CA GLN A 164 -3.35 20.41 32.70
C GLN A 164 -2.59 20.87 31.42
N ARG A 165 -2.24 19.90 30.56
CA ARG A 165 -1.46 20.13 29.35
C ARG A 165 -2.29 19.94 28.10
N VAL A 166 -1.97 20.72 27.08
CA VAL A 166 -2.39 20.43 25.70
C VAL A 166 -1.40 19.46 25.11
N MET A 167 -1.90 18.29 24.67
CA MET A 167 -1.10 17.31 23.97
C MET A 167 -1.34 17.44 22.46
N LEU A 168 -0.26 17.50 21.70
CA LEU A 168 -0.30 17.54 20.23
C LEU A 168 0.17 16.20 19.69
N VAL A 169 -0.67 15.58 18.85
CA VAL A 169 -0.35 14.34 18.13
C VAL A 169 -0.30 14.65 16.65
N GLU A 170 0.86 14.46 16.04
CA GLU A 170 1.02 14.52 14.60
C GLU A 170 0.88 13.13 14.01
N VAL A 171 0.05 13.00 12.97
CA VAL A 171 -0.16 11.75 12.22
C VAL A 171 0.11 11.98 10.75
N MET A 172 0.48 10.91 10.04
CA MET A 172 0.62 10.95 8.59
C MET A 172 -0.75 11.11 7.92
N GLY A 173 -0.76 11.27 6.61
CA GLY A 173 -1.98 11.41 5.79
C GLY A 173 -1.72 12.16 4.49
N ARG A 174 -0.48 12.58 4.24
CA ARG A 174 -0.07 13.31 3.04
C ARG A 174 -0.97 14.53 2.82
N ASN A 175 -1.85 14.48 1.78
CA ASN A 175 -2.74 15.58 1.40
C ASN A 175 -4.20 15.34 1.83
N ALA A 176 -4.53 14.18 2.39
CA ALA A 176 -5.93 13.79 2.61
C ALA A 176 -6.45 14.02 4.03
N GLY A 177 -5.66 13.87 5.05
CA GLY A 177 -6.06 14.10 6.46
C GLY A 177 -7.07 13.10 7.03
N TRP A 178 -7.37 12.00 6.34
CA TRP A 178 -8.36 11.02 6.79
C TRP A 178 -7.96 10.31 8.08
N ILE A 179 -6.67 10.01 8.27
CA ILE A 179 -6.17 9.39 9.51
C ILE A 179 -6.43 10.33 10.69
N ALA A 180 -6.05 11.60 10.55
CA ALA A 180 -6.24 12.59 11.62
C ALA A 180 -7.72 12.75 11.98
N LEU A 181 -8.60 12.82 10.97
CA LEU A 181 -10.03 12.97 11.18
C LEU A 181 -10.63 11.77 11.92
N GLN A 182 -10.42 10.56 11.37
CA GLN A 182 -11.06 9.36 11.95
C GLN A 182 -10.45 8.98 13.29
N ALA A 183 -9.11 9.02 13.41
CA ALA A 183 -8.46 8.72 14.69
C ALA A 183 -8.75 9.79 15.75
N GLY A 184 -8.81 11.07 15.36
CA GLY A 184 -9.18 12.14 16.27
C GLY A 184 -10.61 11.99 16.81
N MET A 185 -11.55 11.69 15.95
CA MET A 185 -12.94 11.43 16.37
C MET A 185 -13.05 10.19 17.28
N ALA A 186 -12.43 9.08 16.88
CA ALA A 186 -12.49 7.82 17.62
C ALA A 186 -11.76 7.89 18.96
N GLY A 187 -10.61 8.58 19.01
CA GLY A 187 -9.79 8.76 20.20
C GLY A 187 -10.22 9.94 21.09
N GLY A 188 -11.32 10.64 20.78
CA GLY A 188 -11.84 11.73 21.59
C GLY A 188 -10.97 13.00 21.61
N ALA A 189 -10.24 13.29 20.53
CA ALA A 189 -9.48 14.52 20.43
C ALA A 189 -10.38 15.75 20.45
N HIS A 190 -10.01 16.77 21.22
CA HIS A 190 -10.81 18.01 21.33
C HIS A 190 -10.80 18.83 20.04
N THR A 191 -9.74 18.71 19.24
CA THR A 191 -9.59 19.44 17.98
C THR A 191 -8.76 18.61 16.99
N VAL A 192 -9.16 18.61 15.73
CA VAL A 192 -8.39 18.06 14.61
C VAL A 192 -8.05 19.20 13.65
N SER A 193 -6.79 19.28 13.25
CA SER A 193 -6.31 20.28 12.29
C SER A 193 -5.44 19.63 11.23
N TYR A 194 -5.36 20.25 10.08
CA TYR A 194 -4.53 19.84 8.96
C TYR A 194 -3.42 20.83 8.71
N THR A 195 -2.27 20.37 8.30
CA THR A 195 -1.08 21.23 8.10
C THR A 195 -1.26 22.32 7.04
N HIS A 196 -2.23 22.15 6.13
CA HIS A 196 -2.56 23.17 5.13
C HIS A 196 -3.64 24.17 5.60
N LEU A 197 -4.23 23.96 6.78
CA LEU A 197 -5.10 24.95 7.42
C LEU A 197 -4.23 25.81 8.34
N THR A 198 -4.10 27.09 8.01
CA THR A 198 -3.53 28.06 8.92
C THR A 198 -4.46 28.20 10.11
N LEU A 199 -4.05 27.68 11.27
CA LEU A 199 -4.73 28.01 12.52
C LEU A 199 -4.62 29.52 12.73
N PRO A 200 -5.72 30.23 13.12
CA PRO A 200 -5.59 31.61 13.53
C PRO A 200 -4.61 31.64 14.69
N THR A 201 -3.59 32.50 14.57
CA THR A 201 -2.62 32.70 15.64
C THR A 201 -3.35 33.25 16.85
N ILE A 202 -3.60 32.41 17.85
CA ILE A 202 -4.16 32.85 19.11
C ILE A 202 -2.98 33.47 19.87
N TYR A 203 -2.90 34.78 19.88
CA TYR A 203 -2.02 35.46 20.81
C TYR A 203 -2.59 35.22 22.21
N SER A 204 -1.88 34.45 23.04
CA SER A 204 -2.16 34.45 24.48
C SER A 204 -1.83 35.83 25.02
N VAL A 205 -2.81 36.50 25.57
CA VAL A 205 -2.64 37.73 26.38
C VAL A 205 -2.08 37.34 27.74
#